data_7ae59a0a770f677c8ba9c89d15f6e6c7
#
_entry.id   7ae59a0a770f677c8ba9c89d15f6e6c7
#
_cell.length_a   1.000
_cell.length_b   1.000
_cell.length_c   1.000
_cell.angle_alpha   90.00
_cell.angle_beta   90.00
_cell.angle_gamma   90.00
#
_symmetry.space_group_name_H-M   'P 1'
#
loop_
_entity.id
_entity.type
_entity.pdbx_description
1 polymer ?
#
loop_
_entity_poly.entity_id
_entity_poly.type
_entity_poly.pdbx_seq_one_letter_code
_entity_poly.pdbx_strand_id
1 'polypeptide(L)'
;MLFRSRVIPAVNQVRLAPGVYQEEVVDYCREKGILLEAWGPFGQGELFEQKEVQEIAAKHGKSVAQIALAWSLAESFLPLPKSVTVSRIQSNLDCFGIELSNDEREVLKTISVTSGAPRVDEMDF
;
A
#
# COMPACT_ATOMS: atom_id res chain seq x y z
N MET A 1 18.49 -2.53 5.45
CA MET A 1 19.29 -2.08 4.28
C MET A 1 20.42 -1.19 4.76
N LEU A 2 21.63 -1.62 4.50
CA LEU A 2 22.81 -0.85 4.85
C LEU A 2 23.21 0.04 3.66
N PHE A 3 23.00 1.33 3.77
CA PHE A 3 23.53 2.26 2.79
C PHE A 3 25.05 2.32 2.87
N ARG A 4 25.69 1.80 1.84
CA ARG A 4 27.12 1.95 1.62
C ARG A 4 27.43 3.07 0.61
N SER A 5 26.41 3.78 0.17
CA SER A 5 26.51 4.86 -0.79
C SER A 5 26.54 6.22 -0.07
N ARG A 6 27.29 7.17 -0.64
CA ARG A 6 27.26 8.58 -0.20
C ARG A 6 26.06 9.34 -0.75
N VAL A 7 25.38 8.76 -1.73
CA VAL A 7 24.18 9.33 -2.35
C VAL A 7 22.97 8.63 -1.79
N ILE A 8 22.02 9.40 -1.22
CA ILE A 8 20.75 8.86 -0.76
C ILE A 8 19.89 8.55 -1.98
N PRO A 9 19.32 7.34 -2.09
CA PRO A 9 18.38 7.01 -3.17
C PRO A 9 17.17 7.93 -3.14
N ALA A 10 16.68 8.31 -4.32
CA ALA A 10 15.45 9.11 -4.43
C ALA A 10 14.20 8.27 -4.15
N VAL A 11 14.21 6.98 -4.51
CA VAL A 11 13.07 6.07 -4.46
C VAL A 11 13.49 4.72 -3.91
N ASN A 12 12.62 4.09 -3.13
CA ASN A 12 12.70 2.69 -2.74
C ASN A 12 11.36 2.01 -3.08
N GLN A 13 11.39 0.98 -3.91
CA GLN A 13 10.21 0.22 -4.28
C GLN A 13 10.11 -1.03 -3.43
N VAL A 14 9.08 -1.10 -2.60
CA VAL A 14 8.85 -2.21 -1.67
C VAL A 14 7.38 -2.66 -1.71
N ARG A 15 7.11 -3.84 -1.20
CA ARG A 15 5.72 -4.31 -1.08
C ARG A 15 5.04 -3.58 0.07
N LEU A 16 4.02 -2.80 -0.25
CA LEU A 16 3.18 -2.10 0.71
C LEU A 16 1.71 -2.20 0.27
N ALA A 17 0.89 -2.69 1.17
CA ALA A 17 -0.55 -2.83 0.98
C ALA A 17 -1.23 -2.75 2.35
N PRO A 18 -2.55 -2.55 2.43
CA PRO A 18 -3.24 -2.78 3.68
C PRO A 18 -2.89 -4.15 4.26
N GLY A 19 -2.52 -4.17 5.54
CA GLY A 19 -2.02 -5.37 6.22
C GLY A 19 -0.54 -5.74 5.95
N VAL A 20 0.14 -5.03 5.06
CA VAL A 20 1.58 -5.20 4.77
C VAL A 20 2.26 -3.84 4.87
N TYR A 21 2.70 -3.47 6.04
CA TYR A 21 3.23 -2.12 6.34
C TYR A 21 4.67 -2.18 6.77
N GLN A 22 5.55 -2.81 6.47
CA GLN A 22 6.99 -2.82 6.74
C GLN A 22 7.50 -1.57 7.51
N GLU A 23 7.12 -1.43 8.77
CA GLU A 23 7.26 -0.20 9.57
C GLU A 23 8.69 0.34 9.61
N GLU A 24 9.68 -0.52 9.86
CA GLU A 24 11.09 -0.12 9.93
C GLU A 24 11.59 0.49 8.60
N VAL A 25 11.17 -0.10 7.47
CA VAL A 25 11.54 0.40 6.14
C VAL A 25 10.85 1.73 5.85
N VAL A 26 9.57 1.84 6.22
CA VAL A 26 8.79 3.07 6.03
C VAL A 26 9.38 4.21 6.84
N ASP A 27 9.64 3.99 8.11
CA ASP A 27 10.18 5.01 9.01
C ASP A 27 11.57 5.47 8.56
N TYR A 28 12.43 4.53 8.19
CA TYR A 28 13.76 4.85 7.66
C TYR A 28 13.68 5.70 6.38
N CYS A 29 12.84 5.30 5.43
CA CYS A 29 12.70 6.05 4.18
C CYS A 29 12.11 7.44 4.42
N ARG A 30 11.16 7.59 5.34
CA ARG A 30 10.61 8.89 5.72
C ARG A 30 11.69 9.78 6.35
N GLU A 31 12.48 9.25 7.28
CA GLU A 31 13.58 9.98 7.90
C GLU A 31 14.59 10.48 6.87
N LYS A 32 14.90 9.68 5.85
CA LYS A 32 15.88 10.01 4.82
C LYS A 32 15.32 10.78 3.62
N GLY A 33 14.01 11.03 3.58
CA GLY A 33 13.35 11.70 2.45
C GLY A 33 13.32 10.86 1.18
N ILE A 34 13.27 9.52 1.32
CA ILE A 34 13.18 8.57 0.21
C ILE A 34 11.71 8.32 -0.10
N LEU A 35 11.31 8.49 -1.37
CA LEU A 35 9.96 8.17 -1.82
C LEU A 35 9.77 6.65 -1.84
N LEU A 36 8.67 6.20 -1.23
CA LEU A 36 8.28 4.79 -1.27
C LEU A 36 7.31 4.52 -2.41
N GLU A 37 7.69 3.64 -3.32
CA GLU A 37 6.81 3.06 -4.32
C GLU A 37 6.25 1.74 -3.79
N ALA A 38 4.92 1.63 -3.74
CA ALA A 38 4.21 0.48 -3.21
C ALA A 38 3.82 -0.48 -4.32
N TRP A 39 4.56 -1.58 -4.49
CA TRP A 39 4.13 -2.64 -5.40
C TRP A 39 3.19 -3.61 -4.69
N GLY A 40 2.33 -4.28 -5.48
CA GLY A 40 1.34 -5.22 -4.96
C GLY A 40 0.30 -4.59 -4.02
N PRO A 41 -0.27 -3.41 -4.35
CA PRO A 41 -1.13 -2.65 -3.44
C PRO A 41 -2.42 -3.36 -3.04
N PHE A 42 -2.76 -4.46 -3.71
CA PHE A 42 -3.97 -5.24 -3.45
C PHE A 42 -3.70 -6.54 -2.67
N GLY A 43 -2.49 -6.73 -2.14
CA GLY A 43 -2.18 -7.91 -1.32
C GLY A 43 -2.42 -9.25 -2.02
N GLN A 44 -2.16 -9.35 -3.33
CA GLN A 44 -2.41 -10.55 -4.14
C GLN A 44 -3.88 -11.04 -4.12
N GLY A 45 -4.82 -10.15 -3.88
CA GLY A 45 -6.25 -10.45 -3.90
C GLY A 45 -6.88 -10.76 -2.55
N GLU A 46 -6.11 -11.02 -1.51
CA GLU A 46 -6.65 -11.30 -0.16
C GLU A 46 -7.49 -10.16 0.40
N LEU A 47 -7.16 -8.92 0.06
CA LEU A 47 -7.92 -7.75 0.51
C LEU A 47 -9.39 -7.78 0.10
N PHE A 48 -9.70 -8.40 -1.05
CA PHE A 48 -11.07 -8.45 -1.56
C PHE A 48 -11.99 -9.33 -0.70
N GLU A 49 -11.43 -10.23 0.10
CA GLU A 49 -12.15 -11.13 0.99
C GLU A 49 -12.22 -10.63 2.44
N GLN A 50 -11.48 -9.55 2.78
CA GLN A 50 -11.47 -9.00 4.14
C GLN A 50 -12.73 -8.18 4.41
N LYS A 51 -13.50 -8.59 5.42
CA LYS A 51 -14.76 -7.93 5.79
C LYS A 51 -14.57 -6.46 6.14
N GLU A 52 -13.56 -6.16 6.91
CA GLU A 52 -13.25 -4.81 7.36
C GLU A 52 -13.01 -3.87 6.17
N VAL A 53 -12.32 -4.35 5.15
CA VAL A 53 -12.04 -3.58 3.93
C VAL A 53 -13.32 -3.41 3.10
N GLN A 54 -14.13 -4.46 3.01
CA GLN A 54 -15.42 -4.42 2.31
C GLN A 54 -16.40 -3.43 2.99
N GLU A 55 -16.44 -3.38 4.31
CA GLU A 55 -17.27 -2.45 5.07
C GLU A 55 -16.84 -1.00 4.84
N ILE A 56 -15.53 -0.73 4.86
CA ILE A 56 -14.99 0.60 4.54
C ILE A 56 -15.34 0.98 3.10
N ALA A 57 -15.17 0.06 2.16
CA ALA A 57 -15.51 0.27 0.76
C ALA A 57 -17.00 0.60 0.57
N ALA A 58 -17.88 -0.15 1.21
CA ALA A 58 -19.33 0.08 1.17
C ALA A 58 -19.71 1.45 1.76
N LYS A 59 -19.10 1.83 2.88
CA LYS A 59 -19.32 3.13 3.54
C LYS A 59 -18.97 4.30 2.61
N HIS A 60 -17.91 4.18 1.84
CA HIS A 60 -17.49 5.20 0.89
C HIS A 60 -18.15 5.09 -0.49
N GLY A 61 -18.92 4.03 -0.76
CA GLY A 61 -19.49 3.76 -2.08
C GLY A 61 -18.42 3.51 -3.15
N LYS A 62 -17.30 2.90 -2.75
CA LYS A 62 -16.13 2.64 -3.59
C LYS A 62 -15.76 1.17 -3.59
N SER A 63 -14.92 0.75 -4.54
CA SER A 63 -14.42 -0.62 -4.57
C SER A 63 -13.29 -0.84 -3.55
N VAL A 64 -13.07 -2.08 -3.16
CA VAL A 64 -11.93 -2.47 -2.31
C VAL A 64 -10.59 -2.01 -2.91
N ALA A 65 -10.43 -2.14 -4.23
CA ALA A 65 -9.23 -1.67 -4.92
C ALA A 65 -9.03 -0.15 -4.77
N GLN A 66 -10.09 0.64 -4.92
CA GLN A 66 -10.03 2.09 -4.72
C GLN A 66 -9.69 2.46 -3.28
N ILE A 67 -10.21 1.75 -2.29
CA ILE A 67 -9.88 1.96 -0.87
C ILE A 67 -8.41 1.63 -0.60
N ALA A 68 -7.90 0.53 -1.14
CA ALA A 68 -6.48 0.17 -0.98
C ALA A 68 -5.54 1.22 -1.58
N LEU A 69 -5.87 1.76 -2.76
CA LEU A 69 -5.11 2.84 -3.38
C LEU A 69 -5.20 4.15 -2.59
N ALA A 70 -6.40 4.51 -2.11
CA ALA A 70 -6.60 5.68 -1.27
C ALA A 70 -5.80 5.59 0.03
N TRP A 71 -5.72 4.41 0.64
CA TRP A 71 -4.89 4.17 1.81
C TRP A 71 -3.41 4.39 1.49
N SER A 72 -2.89 3.82 0.40
CA SER A 72 -1.50 4.03 -0.03
C SER A 72 -1.18 5.51 -0.21
N LEU A 73 -2.06 6.25 -0.86
CA LEU A 73 -1.89 7.70 -1.04
C LEU A 73 -1.94 8.46 0.29
N ALA A 74 -2.84 8.08 1.21
CA ALA A 74 -2.93 8.68 2.54
C ALA A 74 -1.68 8.43 3.39
N GLU A 75 -1.00 7.31 3.17
CA GLU A 75 0.30 7.00 3.78
C GLU A 75 1.49 7.64 3.05
N SER A 76 1.24 8.45 2.04
CA SER A 76 2.26 9.08 1.18
C SER A 76 3.13 8.08 0.41
N PHE A 77 2.57 6.95 0.06
CA PHE A 77 3.18 6.00 -0.86
C PHE A 77 2.73 6.27 -2.29
N LEU A 78 3.56 5.90 -3.26
CA LEU A 78 3.18 5.88 -4.66
C LEU A 78 2.74 4.46 -5.04
N PRO A 79 1.44 4.16 -5.11
CA PRO A 79 0.98 2.82 -5.45
C PRO A 79 1.18 2.50 -6.93
N LEU A 80 1.58 1.27 -7.20
CA LEU A 80 1.82 0.75 -8.55
C LEU A 80 0.82 -0.39 -8.86
N PRO A 81 -0.46 -0.07 -9.12
CA PRO A 81 -1.46 -1.08 -9.44
C PRO A 81 -1.26 -1.63 -10.86
N LYS A 82 -1.19 -2.95 -10.98
CA LYS A 82 -1.20 -3.61 -12.29
C LYS A 82 -2.64 -3.80 -12.77
N SER A 83 -2.93 -3.36 -13.98
CA SER A 83 -4.20 -3.67 -14.66
C SER A 83 -4.01 -3.74 -16.17
N VAL A 84 -4.73 -4.67 -16.80
CA VAL A 84 -4.79 -4.83 -18.26
C VAL A 84 -6.19 -4.52 -18.81
N THR A 85 -7.14 -4.20 -17.95
CA THR A 85 -8.53 -3.91 -18.30
C THR A 85 -8.76 -2.40 -18.24
N VAL A 86 -9.22 -1.80 -19.34
CA VAL A 86 -9.42 -0.34 -19.44
C VAL A 86 -10.34 0.19 -18.33
N SER A 87 -11.45 -0.50 -18.05
CA SER A 87 -12.37 -0.09 -16.99
C SER A 87 -11.73 -0.08 -15.60
N ARG A 88 -10.84 -1.05 -15.31
CA ARG A 88 -10.09 -1.07 -14.04
C ARG A 88 -9.04 0.03 -13.97
N ILE A 89 -8.38 0.34 -15.07
CA ILE A 89 -7.42 1.45 -15.14
C ILE A 89 -8.15 2.76 -14.82
N GLN A 90 -9.30 2.98 -15.42
CA GLN A 90 -10.13 4.17 -15.16
C GLN A 90 -10.61 4.22 -13.71
N SER A 91 -11.16 3.12 -13.19
CA SER A 91 -11.65 3.09 -11.81
C SER A 91 -10.53 3.26 -10.76
N ASN A 92 -9.31 2.79 -11.05
CA ASN A 92 -8.16 3.01 -10.17
C ASN A 92 -7.78 4.50 -10.06
N LEU A 93 -7.99 5.28 -11.12
CA LEU A 93 -7.78 6.74 -11.08
C LEU A 93 -8.79 7.46 -10.20
N ASP A 94 -9.97 6.90 -10.00
CA ASP A 94 -11.02 7.47 -9.15
C ASP A 94 -10.74 7.29 -7.64
N CYS A 95 -9.56 6.84 -7.27
CA CYS A 95 -9.14 6.78 -5.86
C CYS A 95 -8.73 8.13 -5.29
N PHE A 96 -8.40 9.11 -6.13
CA PHE A 96 -8.10 10.46 -5.70
C PHE A 96 -9.37 11.14 -5.15
N GLY A 97 -9.25 11.79 -4.00
CA GLY A 97 -10.38 12.44 -3.34
C GLY A 97 -11.16 11.54 -2.38
N ILE A 98 -10.80 10.28 -2.22
CA ILE A 98 -11.32 9.45 -1.13
C ILE A 98 -10.58 9.83 0.16
N GLU A 99 -11.33 10.38 1.12
CA GLU A 99 -10.79 10.75 2.44
C GLU A 99 -11.09 9.65 3.45
N LEU A 100 -10.05 8.91 3.85
CA LEU A 100 -10.14 7.90 4.89
C LEU A 100 -9.97 8.55 6.27
N SER A 101 -10.80 8.17 7.24
CA SER A 101 -10.61 8.60 8.63
C SER A 101 -9.36 7.97 9.23
N ASN A 102 -8.87 8.53 10.34
CA ASN A 102 -7.72 7.97 11.05
C ASN A 102 -8.00 6.54 11.52
N ASP A 103 -9.22 6.26 11.98
CA ASP A 103 -9.62 4.92 12.41
C ASP A 103 -9.62 3.93 11.23
N GLU A 104 -10.15 4.33 10.08
CA GLU A 104 -10.13 3.51 8.86
C GLU A 104 -8.70 3.24 8.38
N ARG A 105 -7.83 4.23 8.42
CA ARG A 105 -6.42 4.08 8.08
C ARG A 105 -5.71 3.09 8.99
N GLU A 106 -5.98 3.15 10.29
CA GLU A 106 -5.38 2.24 11.27
C GLU A 106 -5.90 0.81 11.11
N VAL A 107 -7.19 0.63 10.86
CA VAL A 107 -7.78 -0.68 10.53
C VAL A 107 -7.09 -1.28 9.31
N LEU A 108 -6.96 -0.51 8.23
CA LEU A 108 -6.30 -0.96 7.01
C LEU A 108 -4.81 -1.27 7.21
N LYS A 109 -4.13 -0.52 8.07
CA LYS A 109 -2.73 -0.78 8.40
C LYS A 109 -2.55 -2.13 9.14
N THR A 110 -3.48 -2.45 10.03
CA THR A 110 -3.33 -3.54 11.01
C THR A 110 -4.11 -4.81 10.67
N ILE A 111 -4.88 -4.85 9.58
CA ILE A 111 -5.58 -6.06 9.16
C ILE A 111 -4.60 -7.23 8.95
N SER A 112 -5.04 -8.42 9.30
CA SER A 112 -4.23 -9.62 9.12
C SER A 112 -4.38 -10.15 7.70
N VAL A 113 -3.26 -10.24 6.97
CA VAL A 113 -3.17 -10.89 5.66
C VAL A 113 -2.18 -12.05 5.75
N THR A 114 -2.54 -13.17 5.15
CA THR A 114 -1.77 -14.42 5.23
C THR A 114 -0.80 -14.60 4.06
N SER A 115 -0.92 -13.78 3.01
CA SER A 115 -0.02 -13.85 1.86
C SER A 115 1.42 -13.45 2.25
N GLY A 116 2.16 -14.44 2.69
CA GLY A 116 3.55 -14.31 3.08
C GLY A 116 4.46 -13.98 1.90
N ALA A 117 4.52 -12.71 1.50
CA ALA A 117 5.75 -12.28 0.85
C ALA A 117 6.81 -12.16 1.95
N PRO A 118 8.00 -12.69 1.74
CA PRO A 118 9.08 -12.54 2.70
C PRO A 118 9.33 -11.05 2.96
N ARG A 119 9.63 -10.73 4.20
CA ARG A 119 10.07 -9.37 4.55
C ARG A 119 11.36 -9.08 3.78
N VAL A 120 11.60 -7.80 3.51
CA VAL A 120 12.81 -7.39 2.76
C VAL A 120 14.09 -7.83 3.47
N ASP A 121 14.07 -7.87 4.80
CA ASP A 121 15.16 -8.34 5.66
C ASP A 121 15.34 -9.88 5.63
N GLU A 122 14.34 -10.62 5.14
CA GLU A 122 14.36 -12.08 4.99
C GLU A 122 14.71 -12.54 3.57
N MET A 123 14.89 -11.60 2.63
CA MET A 123 15.23 -11.90 1.25
C MET A 123 16.74 -12.05 1.10
N ASP A 124 17.19 -13.22 0.65
CA ASP A 124 18.55 -13.47 0.20
C ASP A 124 18.76 -12.84 -1.18
N PHE A 125 19.63 -11.85 -1.22
CA PHE A 125 20.05 -11.20 -2.45
C PHE A 125 21.46 -11.67 -2.87
#